data_1b9b6417797ecb346597ffbc079d0595
#
_entry.id   1b9b6417797ecb346597ffbc079d0595
#
_cell.length_a   1.000
_cell.length_b   1.000
_cell.length_c   1.000
_cell.angle_alpha   90.00
_cell.angle_beta   90.00
_cell.angle_gamma   90.00
#
_symmetry.space_group_name_H-M   'P 1'
#
loop_
_entity.id
_entity.type
_entity.pdbx_description
1 polymer ?
#
loop_
_entity_poly.entity_id
_entity_poly.type
_entity_poly.pdbx_seq_one_letter_code
_entity_poly.pdbx_strand_id
1 'polypeptide(L)'
;MTETAEEYKARFAGYVGAKDVIAMQREAPQTLARLIAGVAESELKRRPGPGKWSVTEIVAHLAEDELTSSWRYRQMLEYENPGLPGFDQDLWAKLGEYAVWNLEEALAMFRLLREANLRLFAGLTEQQWERGGVHAERGKMTVRGLCRHMAAHDINHIEQVRRILGH
;
A
#
# COMPACT_ATOMS: atom_id res chain seq x y z
N MET A 1 -10.88 -7.90 -20.42
CA MET A 1 -10.88 -9.11 -19.56
C MET A 1 -10.49 -8.64 -18.16
N THR A 2 -11.19 -9.10 -17.14
CA THR A 2 -10.91 -8.77 -15.73
C THR A 2 -9.85 -9.76 -15.25
N GLU A 3 -8.78 -9.26 -14.62
CA GLU A 3 -7.71 -10.09 -14.05
C GLU A 3 -8.28 -11.11 -13.05
N THR A 4 -7.88 -12.37 -13.12
CA THR A 4 -8.27 -13.41 -12.17
C THR A 4 -7.48 -13.26 -10.86
N ALA A 5 -7.96 -13.90 -9.78
CA ALA A 5 -7.26 -13.90 -8.49
C ALA A 5 -5.86 -14.57 -8.58
N GLU A 6 -5.69 -15.57 -9.46
CA GLU A 6 -4.40 -16.22 -9.69
C GLU A 6 -3.42 -15.33 -10.45
N GLU A 7 -3.89 -14.67 -11.51
CA GLU A 7 -3.09 -13.70 -12.27
C GLU A 7 -2.65 -12.52 -11.38
N TYR A 8 -3.55 -12.01 -10.54
CA TYR A 8 -3.23 -10.98 -9.53
C TYR A 8 -2.12 -11.46 -8.58
N LYS A 9 -2.24 -12.67 -8.01
CA LYS A 9 -1.23 -13.23 -7.11
C LYS A 9 0.11 -13.44 -7.81
N ALA A 10 0.10 -13.95 -9.04
CA ALA A 10 1.31 -14.16 -9.83
C ALA A 10 2.01 -12.85 -10.15
N ARG A 11 1.26 -11.82 -10.53
CA ARG A 11 1.79 -10.48 -10.81
C ARG A 11 2.42 -9.86 -9.55
N PHE A 12 1.75 -9.94 -8.40
CA PHE A 12 2.28 -9.44 -7.13
C PHE A 12 3.54 -10.20 -6.70
N ALA A 13 3.56 -11.52 -6.87
CA ALA A 13 4.76 -12.32 -6.62
C ALA A 13 5.93 -11.89 -7.53
N GLY A 14 5.64 -11.57 -8.78
CA GLY A 14 6.62 -11.08 -9.76
C GLY A 14 7.24 -9.74 -9.38
N TYR A 15 6.48 -8.83 -8.79
CA TYR A 15 7.00 -7.53 -8.33
C TYR A 15 8.08 -7.68 -7.26
N VAL A 16 7.89 -8.61 -6.35
CA VAL A 16 8.78 -8.82 -5.20
C VAL A 16 9.92 -9.78 -5.55
N GLY A 17 9.62 -10.96 -6.10
CA GLY A 17 10.63 -11.99 -6.39
C GLY A 17 11.53 -12.27 -5.19
N ALA A 18 12.85 -12.22 -5.41
CA ALA A 18 13.89 -12.35 -4.38
C ALA A 18 14.40 -11.01 -3.84
N LYS A 19 13.72 -9.89 -4.13
CA LYS A 19 14.17 -8.55 -3.71
C LYS A 19 14.00 -8.35 -2.20
N ASP A 20 14.78 -7.41 -1.66
CA ASP A 20 14.64 -6.93 -0.29
C ASP A 20 13.36 -6.08 -0.17
N VAL A 21 12.32 -6.67 0.44
CA VAL A 21 11.01 -6.02 0.62
C VAL A 21 11.08 -4.81 1.56
N ILE A 22 12.02 -4.80 2.51
CA ILE A 22 12.22 -3.67 3.42
C ILE A 22 12.81 -2.48 2.67
N ALA A 23 13.80 -2.73 1.81
CA ALA A 23 14.35 -1.69 0.92
C ALA A 23 13.28 -1.17 -0.04
N MET A 24 12.48 -2.04 -0.66
CA MET A 24 11.38 -1.64 -1.54
C MET A 24 10.39 -0.72 -0.83
N GLN A 25 9.94 -1.09 0.36
CA GLN A 25 9.00 -0.28 1.14
C GLN A 25 9.60 1.07 1.56
N ARG A 26 10.90 1.10 1.89
CA ARG A 26 11.61 2.34 2.24
C ARG A 26 11.67 3.31 1.06
N GLU A 27 11.83 2.79 -0.15
CA GLU A 27 11.98 3.60 -1.36
C GLU A 27 10.65 4.08 -1.96
N ALA A 28 9.53 3.42 -1.65
CA ALA A 28 8.25 3.71 -2.28
C ALA A 28 7.78 5.18 -2.10
N PRO A 29 7.79 5.78 -0.89
CA PRO A 29 7.38 7.19 -0.73
C PRO A 29 8.28 8.17 -1.50
N GLN A 30 9.59 7.93 -1.52
CA GLN A 30 10.55 8.76 -2.26
C GLN A 30 10.36 8.63 -3.78
N THR A 31 10.02 7.44 -4.25
CA THR A 31 9.74 7.19 -5.66
C THR A 31 8.48 7.94 -6.10
N LEU A 32 7.42 7.90 -5.30
CA LEU A 32 6.21 8.70 -5.56
C LEU A 32 6.52 10.19 -5.54
N ALA A 33 7.27 10.69 -4.54
CA ALA A 33 7.67 12.09 -4.48
C ALA A 33 8.39 12.55 -5.75
N ARG A 34 9.31 11.73 -6.29
CA ARG A 34 10.01 12.03 -7.55
C ARG A 34 9.09 12.06 -8.76
N LEU A 35 8.14 11.12 -8.84
CA LEU A 35 7.20 11.03 -9.97
C LEU A 35 6.24 12.21 -10.05
N ILE A 36 5.81 12.75 -8.90
CA ILE A 36 4.85 13.86 -8.83
C ILE A 36 5.51 15.25 -8.82
N ALA A 37 6.84 15.31 -8.67
CA ALA A 37 7.58 16.57 -8.58
C ALA A 37 7.41 17.40 -9.86
N GLY A 38 6.94 18.65 -9.70
CA GLY A 38 6.74 19.58 -10.81
C GLY A 38 5.53 19.32 -11.70
N VAL A 39 4.73 18.29 -11.40
CA VAL A 39 3.48 18.02 -12.11
C VAL A 39 2.40 18.99 -11.62
N ALA A 40 1.64 19.57 -12.54
CA ALA A 40 0.57 20.50 -12.19
C ALA A 40 -0.53 19.82 -11.37
N GLU A 41 -1.06 20.51 -10.35
CA GLU A 41 -2.12 19.95 -9.47
C GLU A 41 -3.35 19.47 -10.26
N SER A 42 -3.72 20.20 -11.32
CA SER A 42 -4.83 19.82 -12.21
C SER A 42 -4.61 18.45 -12.88
N GLU A 43 -3.36 18.10 -13.20
CA GLU A 43 -3.02 16.79 -13.76
C GLU A 43 -3.02 15.70 -12.68
N LEU A 44 -2.50 16.00 -11.49
CA LEU A 44 -2.48 15.07 -10.36
C LEU A 44 -3.90 14.71 -9.87
N LYS A 45 -4.86 15.63 -10.01
CA LYS A 45 -6.28 15.42 -9.69
C LYS A 45 -7.12 14.88 -10.85
N ARG A 46 -6.57 14.85 -12.06
CA ARG A 46 -7.29 14.36 -13.24
C ARG A 46 -7.37 12.84 -13.25
N ARG A 47 -8.59 12.30 -13.27
CA ARG A 47 -8.81 10.86 -13.45
C ARG A 47 -8.53 10.45 -14.90
N PRO A 48 -7.79 9.36 -15.16
CA PRO A 48 -7.46 8.92 -16.52
C PRO A 48 -8.65 8.35 -17.29
N GLY A 49 -9.77 8.06 -16.63
CA GLY A 49 -11.00 7.57 -17.23
C GLY A 49 -12.09 7.30 -16.21
N PRO A 50 -13.32 6.95 -16.66
CA PRO A 50 -14.42 6.61 -15.76
C PRO A 50 -14.06 5.47 -14.81
N GLY A 51 -14.38 5.62 -13.52
CA GLY A 51 -14.10 4.62 -12.49
C GLY A 51 -12.61 4.38 -12.20
N LYS A 52 -11.71 5.25 -12.66
CA LYS A 52 -10.28 5.18 -12.37
C LYS A 52 -9.89 6.30 -11.41
N TRP A 53 -8.98 5.99 -10.51
CA TRP A 53 -8.44 6.96 -9.57
C TRP A 53 -7.42 7.89 -10.22
N SER A 54 -7.40 9.13 -9.79
CA SER A 54 -6.33 10.10 -10.06
C SER A 54 -5.08 9.78 -9.25
N VAL A 55 -3.97 10.46 -9.54
CA VAL A 55 -2.74 10.33 -8.75
C VAL A 55 -2.97 10.70 -7.30
N THR A 56 -3.72 11.78 -7.04
CA THR A 56 -4.07 12.21 -5.67
C THR A 56 -4.83 11.11 -4.92
N GLU A 57 -5.84 10.51 -5.54
CA GLU A 57 -6.61 9.42 -4.92
C GLU A 57 -5.77 8.19 -4.66
N ILE A 58 -4.84 7.85 -5.55
CA ILE A 58 -3.90 6.73 -5.35
C ILE A 58 -3.01 6.97 -4.13
N VAL A 59 -2.45 8.18 -3.98
CA VAL A 59 -1.56 8.48 -2.86
C VAL A 59 -2.33 8.53 -1.53
N ALA A 60 -3.56 9.05 -1.53
CA ALA A 60 -4.45 9.00 -0.37
C ALA A 60 -4.78 7.55 0.04
N HIS A 61 -5.09 6.69 -0.95
CA HIS A 61 -5.29 5.26 -0.72
C HIS A 61 -4.05 4.59 -0.11
N LEU A 62 -2.85 4.86 -0.63
CA LEU A 62 -1.60 4.30 -0.07
C LEU A 62 -1.38 4.73 1.38
N ALA A 63 -1.75 5.96 1.74
CA ALA A 63 -1.64 6.44 3.11
C ALA A 63 -2.61 5.70 4.07
N GLU A 64 -3.86 5.52 3.67
CA GLU A 64 -4.85 4.82 4.51
C GLU A 64 -4.64 3.30 4.54
N ASP A 65 -4.16 2.70 3.45
CA ASP A 65 -3.80 1.28 3.46
C ASP A 65 -2.57 1.01 4.34
N GLU A 66 -1.61 1.94 4.38
CA GLU A 66 -0.49 1.89 5.32
C GLU A 66 -0.96 2.03 6.78
N LEU A 67 -1.94 2.88 7.07
CA LEU A 67 -2.56 2.99 8.39
C LEU A 67 -3.20 1.66 8.80
N THR A 68 -3.99 1.07 7.91
CA THR A 68 -4.65 -0.23 8.14
C THR A 68 -3.62 -1.33 8.36
N SER A 69 -2.56 -1.37 7.55
CA SER A 69 -1.49 -2.35 7.66
C SER A 69 -0.67 -2.16 8.94
N SER A 70 -0.44 -0.91 9.36
CA SER A 70 0.20 -0.59 10.65
C SER A 70 -0.57 -1.19 11.83
N TRP A 71 -1.89 -1.09 11.80
CA TRP A 71 -2.75 -1.71 12.81
C TRP A 71 -2.68 -3.24 12.75
N ARG A 72 -2.78 -3.84 11.54
CA ARG A 72 -2.72 -5.29 11.34
C ARG A 72 -1.41 -5.91 11.82
N TYR A 73 -0.26 -5.28 11.57
CA TYR A 73 1.03 -5.74 12.10
C TYR A 73 1.00 -5.83 13.63
N ARG A 74 0.48 -4.81 14.29
CA ARG A 74 0.39 -4.76 15.77
C ARG A 74 -0.56 -5.82 16.31
N GLN A 75 -1.72 -6.02 15.66
CA GLN A 75 -2.66 -7.08 16.04
C GLN A 75 -2.01 -8.48 15.96
N MET A 76 -1.31 -8.79 14.86
CA MET A 76 -0.62 -10.07 14.71
C MET A 76 0.53 -10.25 15.72
N LEU A 77 1.16 -9.18 16.15
CA LEU A 77 2.25 -9.24 17.14
C LEU A 77 1.73 -9.33 18.57
N GLU A 78 0.57 -8.78 18.86
CA GLU A 78 -0.03 -8.75 20.21
C GLU A 78 -0.87 -10.00 20.50
N TYR A 79 -1.74 -10.40 19.57
CA TYR A 79 -2.72 -11.48 19.78
C TYR A 79 -2.35 -12.74 19.02
N GLU A 80 -2.88 -13.90 19.48
CA GLU A 80 -2.76 -15.17 18.74
C GLU A 80 -3.88 -15.30 17.70
N ASN A 81 -3.50 -15.44 16.45
CA ASN A 81 -4.41 -15.62 15.30
C ASN A 81 -5.59 -14.62 15.27
N PRO A 82 -5.35 -13.31 15.42
CA PRO A 82 -6.42 -12.32 15.40
C PRO A 82 -7.16 -12.31 14.06
N GLY A 83 -8.44 -11.98 14.10
CA GLY A 83 -9.20 -11.65 12.89
C GLY A 83 -8.72 -10.31 12.34
N LEU A 84 -8.39 -10.28 11.04
CA LEU A 84 -7.96 -9.09 10.34
C LEU A 84 -9.06 -8.68 9.34
N PRO A 85 -9.90 -7.69 9.65
CA PRO A 85 -10.98 -7.28 8.77
C PRO A 85 -10.45 -6.72 7.44
N GLY A 86 -11.17 -7.03 6.37
CA GLY A 86 -11.04 -6.33 5.09
C GLY A 86 -11.68 -4.95 5.15
N PHE A 87 -11.47 -4.14 4.14
CA PHE A 87 -12.17 -2.88 3.93
C PHE A 87 -12.47 -2.68 2.44
N ASP A 88 -13.57 -2.00 2.17
CA ASP A 88 -13.93 -1.58 0.81
C ASP A 88 -13.18 -0.28 0.48
N GLN A 89 -12.14 -0.40 -0.35
CA GLN A 89 -11.29 0.72 -0.75
C GLN A 89 -12.06 1.81 -1.52
N ASP A 90 -13.06 1.45 -2.32
CA ASP A 90 -13.83 2.43 -3.09
C ASP A 90 -14.82 3.18 -2.20
N LEU A 91 -15.39 2.51 -1.20
CA LEU A 91 -16.19 3.16 -0.15
C LEU A 91 -15.33 4.10 0.70
N TRP A 92 -14.12 3.68 1.09
CA TRP A 92 -13.20 4.52 1.84
C TRP A 92 -12.78 5.76 1.04
N ALA A 93 -12.43 5.58 -0.23
CA ALA A 93 -12.09 6.69 -1.11
C ALA A 93 -13.24 7.71 -1.24
N LYS A 94 -14.49 7.23 -1.26
CA LYS A 94 -15.68 8.08 -1.29
C LYS A 94 -15.95 8.79 0.03
N LEU A 95 -15.91 8.06 1.16
CA LEU A 95 -16.17 8.61 2.50
C LEU A 95 -15.06 9.57 2.96
N GLY A 96 -13.80 9.22 2.64
CA GLY A 96 -12.62 10.02 2.93
C GLY A 96 -12.38 11.15 1.92
N GLU A 97 -13.22 11.27 0.88
CA GLU A 97 -13.12 12.31 -0.15
C GLU A 97 -11.71 12.44 -0.76
N TYR A 98 -11.05 11.31 -1.11
CA TYR A 98 -9.67 11.27 -1.60
C TYR A 98 -9.40 12.23 -2.76
N ALA A 99 -10.39 12.53 -3.60
CA ALA A 99 -10.25 13.41 -4.75
C ALA A 99 -9.88 14.86 -4.38
N VAL A 100 -10.18 15.29 -3.16
CA VAL A 100 -9.93 16.66 -2.69
C VAL A 100 -8.79 16.75 -1.67
N TRP A 101 -8.13 15.65 -1.37
CA TRP A 101 -6.99 15.66 -0.45
C TRP A 101 -5.86 16.56 -0.95
N ASN A 102 -5.13 17.14 -0.01
CA ASN A 102 -3.84 17.72 -0.31
C ASN A 102 -2.82 16.59 -0.54
N LEU A 103 -2.24 16.55 -1.73
CA LEU A 103 -1.32 15.47 -2.13
C LEU A 103 -0.05 15.41 -1.26
N GLU A 104 0.48 16.58 -0.86
CA GLU A 104 1.67 16.64 -0.01
C GLU A 104 1.38 16.07 1.38
N GLU A 105 0.21 16.38 1.95
CA GLU A 105 -0.24 15.82 3.24
C GLU A 105 -0.46 14.31 3.15
N ALA A 106 -1.10 13.81 2.09
CA ALA A 106 -1.27 12.38 1.84
C ALA A 106 0.07 11.66 1.76
N LEU A 107 1.02 12.20 0.99
CA LEU A 107 2.36 11.64 0.85
C LEU A 107 3.14 11.70 2.18
N ALA A 108 3.00 12.78 2.94
CA ALA A 108 3.62 12.90 4.27
C ALA A 108 3.05 11.86 5.24
N MET A 109 1.74 11.65 5.27
CA MET A 109 1.09 10.63 6.08
C MET A 109 1.59 9.23 5.70
N PHE A 110 1.61 8.89 4.41
CA PHE A 110 2.15 7.62 3.90
C PHE A 110 3.59 7.41 4.37
N ARG A 111 4.46 8.41 4.18
CA ARG A 111 5.87 8.35 4.59
C ARG A 111 6.04 8.14 6.10
N LEU A 112 5.32 8.90 6.93
CA LEU A 112 5.45 8.83 8.39
C LEU A 112 5.00 7.47 8.95
N LEU A 113 3.88 6.93 8.44
CA LEU A 113 3.39 5.61 8.81
C LEU A 113 4.37 4.51 8.37
N ARG A 114 4.90 4.62 7.15
CA ARG A 114 5.91 3.72 6.62
C ARG A 114 7.18 3.72 7.47
N GLU A 115 7.69 4.88 7.84
CA GLU A 115 8.86 5.01 8.73
C GLU A 115 8.60 4.36 10.11
N ALA A 116 7.39 4.51 10.65
CA ALA A 116 7.00 3.87 11.90
C ALA A 116 6.99 2.34 11.78
N ASN A 117 6.50 1.79 10.66
CA ASN A 117 6.50 0.36 10.40
C ASN A 117 7.91 -0.18 10.15
N LEU A 118 8.75 0.54 9.42
CA LEU A 118 10.16 0.15 9.22
C LEU A 118 10.94 0.10 10.54
N ARG A 119 10.66 1.02 11.48
CA ARG A 119 11.23 0.95 12.84
C ARG A 119 10.73 -0.27 13.61
N LEU A 120 9.44 -0.61 13.50
CA LEU A 120 8.88 -1.82 14.08
C LEU A 120 9.60 -3.06 13.53
N PHE A 121 9.72 -3.19 12.20
CA PHE A 121 10.32 -4.34 11.53
C PHE A 121 11.79 -4.55 11.93
N ALA A 122 12.56 -3.48 12.14
CA ALA A 122 13.97 -3.55 12.52
C ALA A 122 14.18 -4.22 13.89
N GLY A 123 13.16 -4.25 14.75
CA GLY A 123 13.25 -4.88 16.08
C GLY A 123 12.64 -6.27 16.17
N LEU A 124 12.07 -6.82 15.06
CA LEU A 124 11.39 -8.11 15.11
C LEU A 124 12.36 -9.29 15.08
N THR A 125 12.10 -10.27 15.94
CA THR A 125 12.74 -11.60 15.89
C THR A 125 12.13 -12.44 14.75
N GLU A 126 12.81 -13.50 14.32
CA GLU A 126 12.27 -14.45 13.33
C GLU A 126 10.92 -15.04 13.77
N GLN A 127 10.76 -15.36 15.04
CA GLN A 127 9.50 -15.85 15.59
C GLN A 127 8.37 -14.82 15.43
N GLN A 128 8.66 -13.54 15.66
CA GLN A 128 7.68 -12.46 15.49
C GLN A 128 7.31 -12.23 14.03
N TRP A 129 8.25 -12.38 13.10
CA TRP A 129 7.97 -12.33 11.67
C TRP A 129 6.98 -13.40 11.21
N GLU A 130 6.97 -14.58 11.86
CA GLU A 130 6.06 -15.69 11.55
C GLU A 130 4.73 -15.63 12.34
N ARG A 131 4.57 -14.68 13.26
CA ARG A 131 3.24 -14.44 13.87
C ARG A 131 2.24 -14.04 12.80
N GLY A 132 0.99 -14.46 12.97
CA GLY A 132 -0.03 -14.27 11.95
C GLY A 132 -1.43 -14.06 12.49
N GLY A 133 -2.34 -13.82 11.55
CA GLY A 133 -3.77 -13.69 11.77
C GLY A 133 -4.56 -14.22 10.59
N VAL A 134 -5.87 -14.07 10.62
CA VAL A 134 -6.81 -14.53 9.60
C VAL A 134 -7.46 -13.33 8.94
N HIS A 135 -7.01 -12.98 7.73
CA HIS A 135 -7.61 -11.93 6.94
C HIS A 135 -8.94 -12.39 6.34
N ALA A 136 -9.98 -11.57 6.44
CA ALA A 136 -11.34 -11.93 6.02
C ALA A 136 -11.42 -12.44 4.57
N GLU A 137 -10.63 -11.86 3.65
CA GLU A 137 -10.67 -12.20 2.22
C GLU A 137 -9.50 -13.11 1.78
N ARG A 138 -8.35 -13.03 2.47
CA ARG A 138 -7.08 -13.66 2.04
C ARG A 138 -6.71 -14.89 2.87
N GLY A 139 -7.45 -15.17 3.94
CA GLY A 139 -7.18 -16.27 4.85
C GLY A 139 -5.95 -16.02 5.74
N LYS A 140 -5.23 -17.09 6.08
CA LYS A 140 -4.04 -17.01 6.95
C LYS A 140 -2.96 -16.13 6.34
N MET A 141 -2.42 -15.23 7.15
CA MET A 141 -1.40 -14.26 6.76
C MET A 141 -0.43 -14.05 7.93
N THR A 142 0.88 -14.00 7.66
CA THR A 142 1.90 -13.66 8.66
C THR A 142 2.31 -12.19 8.55
N VAL A 143 3.02 -11.67 9.55
CA VAL A 143 3.66 -10.35 9.49
C VAL A 143 4.55 -10.25 8.26
N ARG A 144 5.39 -11.27 8.02
CA ARG A 144 6.25 -11.37 6.82
C ARG A 144 5.42 -11.39 5.53
N GLY A 145 4.35 -12.15 5.50
CA GLY A 145 3.45 -12.24 4.35
C GLY A 145 2.79 -10.91 4.01
N LEU A 146 2.28 -10.19 5.02
CA LEU A 146 1.70 -8.85 4.83
C LEU A 146 2.77 -7.86 4.38
N CYS A 147 3.97 -7.88 4.97
CA CYS A 147 5.08 -7.02 4.57
C CYS A 147 5.44 -7.21 3.08
N ARG A 148 5.54 -8.46 2.61
CA ARG A 148 5.75 -8.77 1.19
C ARG A 148 4.62 -8.28 0.31
N HIS A 149 3.38 -8.44 0.77
CA HIS A 149 2.20 -7.97 0.04
C HIS A 149 2.22 -6.44 -0.12
N MET A 150 2.52 -5.69 0.95
CA MET A 150 2.59 -4.24 0.91
C MET A 150 3.69 -3.72 -0.01
N ALA A 151 4.85 -4.38 -0.07
CA ALA A 151 5.89 -4.04 -1.03
C ALA A 151 5.42 -4.22 -2.50
N ALA A 152 4.70 -5.29 -2.79
CA ALA A 152 4.11 -5.50 -4.12
C ALA A 152 2.99 -4.49 -4.43
N HIS A 153 2.17 -4.15 -3.45
CA HIS A 153 1.10 -3.17 -3.54
C HIS A 153 1.64 -1.78 -3.88
N ASP A 154 2.71 -1.37 -3.23
CA ASP A 154 3.40 -0.11 -3.54
C ASP A 154 3.86 -0.07 -5.01
N ILE A 155 4.52 -1.12 -5.49
CA ILE A 155 4.98 -1.20 -6.89
C ILE A 155 3.80 -1.13 -7.85
N ASN A 156 2.71 -1.85 -7.56
CA ASN A 156 1.51 -1.81 -8.39
C ASN A 156 0.97 -0.38 -8.57
N HIS A 157 0.90 0.39 -7.49
CA HIS A 157 0.42 1.76 -7.53
C HIS A 157 1.44 2.74 -8.11
N ILE A 158 2.73 2.55 -7.87
CA ILE A 158 3.80 3.32 -8.53
C ILE A 158 3.72 3.15 -10.06
N GLU A 159 3.56 1.92 -10.55
CA GLU A 159 3.38 1.66 -11.98
C GLU A 159 2.07 2.27 -12.54
N GLN A 160 1.03 2.32 -11.72
CA GLN A 160 -0.21 3.00 -12.09
C GLN A 160 0.01 4.51 -12.22
N VAL A 161 0.70 5.15 -11.26
CA VAL A 161 1.06 6.57 -11.31
C VAL A 161 1.93 6.87 -12.54
N ARG A 162 2.94 6.03 -12.82
CA ARG A 162 3.78 6.18 -14.04
C ARG A 162 2.93 6.20 -15.31
N ARG A 163 2.03 5.24 -15.47
CA ARG A 163 1.14 5.20 -16.65
C ARG A 163 0.24 6.43 -16.77
N ILE A 164 -0.25 6.96 -15.65
CA ILE A 164 -1.11 8.16 -15.65
C ILE A 164 -0.31 9.39 -16.09
N LEU A 165 0.95 9.50 -15.66
CA LEU A 165 1.83 10.64 -15.94
C LEU A 165 2.64 10.49 -17.22
N GLY A 166 2.58 9.33 -17.91
CA GLY A 166 3.27 9.09 -19.19
C GLY A 166 4.79 8.82 -19.07
N HIS A 167 5.20 8.22 -17.93
CA HIS A 167 6.60 7.82 -17.67
C HIS A 167 6.88 6.37 -18.01
#